data_164b622f3222790f7fc610cf07b9e765
#
_entry.id   164b622f3222790f7fc610cf07b9e765
#
_cell.length_a   1.000
_cell.length_b   1.000
_cell.length_c   1.000
_cell.angle_alpha   90.00
_cell.angle_beta   90.00
_cell.angle_gamma   90.00
#
_symmetry.space_group_name_H-M   'P 1'
#
loop_
_entity.id
_entity.type
_entity.pdbx_description
1 polymer ?
#
loop_
_entity_poly.entity_id
_entity_poly.type
_entity_poly.pdbx_seq_one_letter_code
_entity_poly.pdbx_strand_id
1 'polypeptide(L)'
;MFKKILLASTILAATVFTACVGVDPDGRGYSVAVPMGMINSTLANQFPVEEKRQFGTVAISDPNVLGKQGSNKLGIGTSFKFSNFLIPNGIAGNLKLASGVRFDPKTQNLYLANPMVEELKFHDFSLAKYLTNDMRQTLGVIIAETISKRPIYNIKKAGIGSGFVRGIDIRNGQVYVTFGL
;
A
#
# COMPACT_ATOMS: atom_id res chain seq x y z
N MET A 1 17.12 -22.32 60.29
CA MET A 1 15.94 -22.26 59.41
C MET A 1 15.98 -20.98 58.57
N PHE A 2 16.49 -21.05 57.36
CA PHE A 2 16.61 -19.87 56.47
C PHE A 2 15.47 -19.88 55.47
N LYS A 3 14.56 -18.91 55.57
CA LYS A 3 13.51 -18.65 54.58
C LYS A 3 14.15 -17.94 53.36
N LYS A 4 14.24 -18.64 52.24
CA LYS A 4 14.63 -18.06 50.96
C LYS A 4 13.41 -17.34 50.36
N ILE A 5 13.48 -16.01 50.33
CA ILE A 5 12.52 -15.16 49.60
C ILE A 5 12.98 -15.13 48.14
N LEU A 6 12.21 -15.76 47.25
CA LEU A 6 12.37 -15.64 45.82
C LEU A 6 11.69 -14.35 45.37
N LEU A 7 12.51 -13.34 45.03
CA LEU A 7 12.03 -12.18 44.29
C LEU A 7 11.89 -12.58 42.82
N ALA A 8 10.65 -12.76 42.35
CA ALA A 8 10.32 -12.88 40.95
C ALA A 8 10.37 -11.48 40.32
N SER A 9 11.44 -11.16 39.60
CA SER A 9 11.55 -9.95 38.81
C SER A 9 10.75 -10.13 37.53
N THR A 10 9.55 -9.57 37.47
CA THR A 10 8.74 -9.48 36.24
C THR A 10 9.32 -8.37 35.38
N ILE A 11 10.12 -8.75 34.40
CA ILE A 11 10.59 -7.83 33.36
C ILE A 11 9.41 -7.58 32.44
N LEU A 12 8.73 -6.45 32.63
CA LEU A 12 7.74 -5.93 31.72
C LEU A 12 8.47 -5.40 30.45
N ALA A 13 8.51 -6.21 29.40
CA ALA A 13 9.03 -5.80 28.12
C ALA A 13 8.09 -4.77 27.49
N ALA A 14 8.32 -3.49 27.81
CA ALA A 14 7.70 -2.39 27.07
C ALA A 14 8.31 -2.38 25.67
N THR A 15 7.59 -2.94 24.68
CA THR A 15 7.89 -2.75 23.27
C THR A 15 7.63 -1.29 22.92
N VAL A 16 8.66 -0.49 23.03
CA VAL A 16 8.64 0.90 22.57
C VAL A 16 8.54 0.84 21.05
N PHE A 17 7.36 1.11 20.50
CA PHE A 17 7.21 1.45 19.09
C PHE A 17 7.95 2.78 18.87
N THR A 18 9.21 2.70 18.52
CA THR A 18 9.97 3.85 18.06
C THR A 18 9.46 4.22 16.68
N ALA A 19 8.35 4.97 16.62
CA ALA A 19 8.06 5.76 15.44
C ALA A 19 9.26 6.69 15.27
N CYS A 20 9.99 6.59 14.15
CA CYS A 20 11.05 7.54 13.86
C CYS A 20 10.41 8.92 13.66
N VAL A 21 10.34 9.69 14.72
CA VAL A 21 9.92 11.09 14.68
C VAL A 21 11.17 11.89 14.35
N GLY A 22 11.22 12.48 13.17
CA GLY A 22 12.28 13.37 12.74
C GLY A 22 11.81 14.84 12.79
N VAL A 23 12.70 15.76 13.07
CA VAL A 23 12.43 17.19 12.85
C VAL A 23 12.33 17.41 11.34
N ASP A 24 11.33 18.18 10.90
CA ASP A 24 11.20 18.57 9.50
C ASP A 24 12.46 19.31 9.06
N PRO A 25 13.04 19.00 7.88
CA PRO A 25 14.23 19.67 7.37
C PRO A 25 14.10 21.19 7.32
N ASP A 26 12.88 21.71 7.14
CA ASP A 26 12.58 23.13 7.13
C ASP A 26 12.35 23.73 8.54
N GLY A 27 12.50 22.94 9.60
CA GLY A 27 12.41 23.38 11.00
C GLY A 27 11.03 23.84 11.48
N ARG A 28 9.97 23.59 10.68
CA ARG A 28 8.60 24.08 10.94
C ARG A 28 7.61 23.00 11.34
N GLY A 29 8.09 21.87 11.84
CA GLY A 29 7.22 20.75 12.20
C GLY A 29 7.99 19.48 12.52
N TYR A 30 7.27 18.39 12.57
CA TYR A 30 7.84 17.05 12.75
C TYR A 30 7.29 16.07 11.72
N SER A 31 8.13 15.16 11.28
CA SER A 31 7.76 14.10 10.33
C SER A 31 7.63 12.76 11.04
N VAL A 32 6.56 12.04 10.75
CA VAL A 32 6.30 10.70 11.29
C VAL A 32 6.31 9.69 10.15
N ALA A 33 7.10 8.64 10.29
CA ALA A 33 7.11 7.54 9.33
C ALA A 33 5.83 6.68 9.49
N VAL A 34 5.17 6.40 8.38
CA VAL A 34 4.02 5.48 8.33
C VAL A 34 4.53 4.05 8.23
N PRO A 35 4.23 3.16 9.19
CA PRO A 35 4.72 1.79 9.15
C PRO A 35 4.19 1.03 7.92
N MET A 36 5.08 0.44 7.11
CA MET A 36 4.71 -0.30 5.90
C MET A 36 3.79 -1.49 6.19
N GLY A 37 3.96 -2.15 7.35
CA GLY A 37 3.06 -3.21 7.80
C GLY A 37 1.61 -2.75 7.97
N MET A 38 1.40 -1.51 8.44
CA MET A 38 0.05 -0.93 8.56
C MET A 38 -0.55 -0.59 7.21
N ILE A 39 0.25 -0.12 6.26
CA ILE A 39 -0.19 0.11 4.88
C ILE A 39 -0.65 -1.22 4.27
N ASN A 40 0.17 -2.26 4.38
CA ASN A 40 -0.13 -3.58 3.84
C ASN A 40 -1.36 -4.20 4.47
N SER A 41 -1.52 -4.13 5.80
CA SER A 41 -2.71 -4.66 6.47
C SER A 41 -3.97 -3.87 6.10
N THR A 42 -3.87 -2.54 5.94
CA THR A 42 -5.01 -1.70 5.50
C THR A 42 -5.47 -2.08 4.10
N LEU A 43 -4.53 -2.33 3.19
CA LEU A 43 -4.85 -2.79 1.84
C LEU A 43 -5.40 -4.22 1.85
N ALA A 44 -4.75 -5.16 2.50
CA ALA A 44 -5.16 -6.56 2.54
C ALA A 44 -6.63 -6.74 2.98
N ASN A 45 -7.08 -5.92 3.95
CA ASN A 45 -8.45 -5.95 4.46
C ASN A 45 -9.51 -5.44 3.45
N GLN A 46 -9.09 -4.86 2.31
CA GLN A 46 -9.98 -4.31 1.28
C GLN A 46 -10.03 -5.18 0.02
N PHE A 47 -9.27 -6.26 0.00
CA PHE A 47 -9.18 -7.19 -1.12
C PHE A 47 -9.54 -8.62 -0.65
N PRO A 48 -10.00 -9.53 -1.54
CA PRO A 48 -10.10 -9.37 -3.00
C PRO A 48 -11.26 -8.46 -3.44
N VAL A 49 -11.14 -7.93 -4.66
CA VAL A 49 -12.19 -7.13 -5.30
C VAL A 49 -12.35 -7.51 -6.75
N GLU A 50 -13.56 -7.35 -7.26
CA GLU A 50 -13.89 -7.60 -8.66
C GLU A 50 -14.34 -6.30 -9.34
N GLU A 51 -13.80 -6.06 -10.54
CA GLU A 51 -14.17 -4.97 -11.43
C GLU A 51 -14.73 -5.54 -12.71
N LYS A 52 -16.00 -5.25 -12.98
CA LYS A 52 -16.68 -5.66 -14.22
C LYS A 52 -16.63 -4.52 -15.24
N ARG A 53 -16.16 -4.82 -16.44
CA ARG A 53 -16.08 -3.92 -17.59
C ARG A 53 -16.66 -4.59 -18.83
N GLN A 54 -16.91 -3.80 -19.88
CA GLN A 54 -17.49 -4.32 -21.13
C GLN A 54 -16.68 -5.46 -21.77
N PHE A 55 -15.35 -5.45 -21.60
CA PHE A 55 -14.46 -6.46 -22.19
C PHE A 55 -14.16 -7.65 -21.25
N GLY A 56 -14.69 -7.65 -20.03
CA GLY A 56 -14.52 -8.76 -19.08
C GLY A 56 -14.53 -8.34 -17.62
N THR A 57 -14.23 -9.31 -16.76
CA THR A 57 -14.15 -9.15 -15.31
C THR A 57 -12.71 -9.31 -14.85
N VAL A 58 -12.26 -8.41 -13.96
CA VAL A 58 -10.95 -8.44 -13.32
C VAL A 58 -11.15 -8.66 -11.84
N ALA A 59 -10.69 -9.79 -11.31
CA ALA A 59 -10.53 -10.00 -9.87
C ALA A 59 -9.11 -9.62 -9.46
N ILE A 60 -8.97 -8.79 -8.44
CA ILE A 60 -7.68 -8.29 -7.93
C ILE A 60 -7.52 -8.78 -6.51
N SER A 61 -6.36 -9.35 -6.17
CA SER A 61 -6.05 -9.90 -4.85
C SER A 61 -4.61 -9.61 -4.43
N ASP A 62 -4.34 -9.83 -3.15
CA ASP A 62 -3.01 -9.84 -2.54
C ASP A 62 -2.16 -8.59 -2.85
N PRO A 63 -2.72 -7.37 -2.70
CA PRO A 63 -1.92 -6.18 -2.88
C PRO A 63 -0.86 -6.09 -1.79
N ASN A 64 0.38 -5.81 -2.20
CA ASN A 64 1.51 -5.64 -1.30
C ASN A 64 2.32 -4.41 -1.69
N VAL A 65 2.52 -3.50 -0.74
CA VAL A 65 3.31 -2.29 -0.93
C VAL A 65 4.72 -2.51 -0.40
N LEU A 66 5.69 -2.20 -1.23
CA LEU A 66 7.11 -2.34 -0.94
C LEU A 66 7.80 -0.97 -1.04
N GLY A 67 8.59 -0.65 -0.04
CA GLY A 67 9.54 0.44 -0.10
C GLY A 67 10.85 -0.01 -0.75
N LYS A 68 11.36 0.78 -1.70
CA LYS A 68 12.67 0.57 -2.30
C LYS A 68 13.62 1.65 -1.82
N GLN A 69 14.75 1.25 -1.24
CA GLN A 69 15.79 2.18 -0.81
C GLN A 69 16.24 3.06 -1.99
N GLY A 70 16.41 4.36 -1.74
CA GLY A 70 16.76 5.33 -2.77
C GLY A 70 15.59 5.78 -3.66
N SER A 71 14.37 5.24 -3.46
CA SER A 71 13.18 5.61 -4.25
C SER A 71 12.33 6.65 -3.55
N ASN A 72 11.79 7.58 -4.35
CA ASN A 72 10.73 8.52 -3.97
C ASN A 72 9.33 8.01 -4.39
N LYS A 73 9.20 6.75 -4.76
CA LYS A 73 7.95 6.07 -5.09
C LYS A 73 7.82 4.77 -4.30
N LEU A 74 6.58 4.34 -4.06
CA LEU A 74 6.26 3.03 -3.54
C LEU A 74 6.13 2.04 -4.70
N GLY A 75 6.70 0.85 -4.56
CA GLY A 75 6.40 -0.29 -5.40
C GLY A 75 5.13 -0.99 -4.88
N ILE A 76 4.24 -1.39 -5.77
CA ILE A 76 3.04 -2.15 -5.43
C ILE A 76 3.00 -3.40 -6.29
N GLY A 77 2.97 -4.56 -5.65
CA GLY A 77 2.69 -5.85 -6.29
C GLY A 77 1.25 -6.27 -6.03
N THR A 78 0.59 -6.91 -7.00
CA THR A 78 -0.74 -7.48 -6.82
C THR A 78 -0.95 -8.65 -7.77
N SER A 79 -1.76 -9.62 -7.36
CA SER A 79 -2.24 -10.70 -8.20
C SER A 79 -3.57 -10.29 -8.85
N PHE A 80 -3.84 -10.79 -10.03
CA PHE A 80 -5.13 -10.61 -10.68
C PHE A 80 -5.55 -11.87 -11.44
N LYS A 81 -6.86 -11.98 -11.68
CA LYS A 81 -7.46 -12.94 -12.60
C LYS A 81 -8.39 -12.19 -13.54
N PHE A 82 -8.14 -12.29 -14.84
CA PHE A 82 -8.98 -11.70 -15.88
C PHE A 82 -9.78 -12.78 -16.58
N SER A 83 -11.08 -12.58 -16.79
CA SER A 83 -11.98 -13.47 -17.53
C SER A 83 -12.88 -12.68 -18.48
N ASN A 84 -13.17 -13.27 -19.63
CA ASN A 84 -14.13 -12.77 -20.61
C ASN A 84 -14.75 -13.95 -21.40
N PHE A 85 -15.53 -13.63 -22.45
CA PHE A 85 -16.18 -14.67 -23.28
C PHE A 85 -15.18 -15.57 -24.02
N LEU A 86 -13.97 -15.08 -24.36
CA LEU A 86 -12.90 -15.87 -25.00
C LEU A 86 -12.12 -16.73 -23.99
N ILE A 87 -12.04 -16.27 -22.74
CA ILE A 87 -11.29 -16.92 -21.66
C ILE A 87 -12.22 -17.05 -20.44
N PRO A 88 -13.27 -17.88 -20.49
CA PRO A 88 -14.29 -17.96 -19.42
C PRO A 88 -13.71 -18.46 -18.09
N ASN A 89 -12.71 -19.34 -18.14
CA ASN A 89 -12.02 -19.85 -16.94
C ASN A 89 -11.03 -18.84 -16.35
N GLY A 90 -10.80 -17.74 -17.06
CA GLY A 90 -9.89 -16.68 -16.68
C GLY A 90 -8.42 -17.01 -16.86
N ILE A 91 -7.62 -15.96 -16.93
CA ILE A 91 -6.15 -16.00 -16.93
C ILE A 91 -5.64 -15.24 -15.71
N ALA A 92 -4.79 -15.88 -14.93
CA ALA A 92 -4.14 -15.26 -13.78
C ALA A 92 -2.83 -14.57 -14.18
N GLY A 93 -2.45 -13.58 -13.38
CA GLY A 93 -1.21 -12.88 -13.56
C GLY A 93 -0.85 -12.01 -12.37
N ASN A 94 0.29 -11.35 -12.49
CA ASN A 94 0.79 -10.39 -11.51
C ASN A 94 1.03 -9.03 -12.18
N LEU A 95 0.77 -7.99 -11.42
CA LEU A 95 1.04 -6.61 -11.83
C LEU A 95 1.98 -5.95 -10.83
N LYS A 96 2.95 -5.19 -11.34
CA LYS A 96 3.77 -4.28 -10.54
C LYS A 96 3.52 -2.84 -10.96
N LEU A 97 3.38 -2.00 -9.97
CA LEU A 97 3.15 -0.57 -10.10
C LEU A 97 4.20 0.21 -9.34
N ALA A 98 4.51 1.41 -9.82
CA ALA A 98 5.17 2.46 -9.03
C ALA A 98 4.20 3.61 -8.80
N SER A 99 4.12 4.13 -7.58
CA SER A 99 3.17 5.18 -7.23
C SER A 99 3.74 6.16 -6.22
N GLY A 100 3.32 7.42 -6.32
CA GLY A 100 3.39 8.39 -5.24
C GLY A 100 2.30 8.15 -4.20
N VAL A 101 2.21 9.08 -3.23
CA VAL A 101 1.16 9.10 -2.21
C VAL A 101 0.50 10.47 -2.20
N ARG A 102 -0.81 10.51 -1.99
CA ARG A 102 -1.58 11.73 -1.78
C ARG A 102 -2.41 11.64 -0.51
N PHE A 103 -2.68 12.77 0.10
CA PHE A 103 -3.51 12.93 1.28
C PHE A 103 -4.86 13.55 0.92
N ASP A 104 -5.91 13.02 1.52
CA ASP A 104 -7.23 13.63 1.49
C ASP A 104 -7.54 14.21 2.89
N PRO A 105 -7.54 15.54 3.04
CA PRO A 105 -7.77 16.18 4.33
C PRO A 105 -9.20 15.98 4.87
N LYS A 106 -10.18 15.71 4.01
CA LYS A 106 -11.57 15.49 4.43
C LYS A 106 -11.74 14.15 5.14
N THR A 107 -11.14 13.11 4.59
CA THR A 107 -11.22 11.74 5.12
C THR A 107 -10.06 11.36 6.02
N GLN A 108 -8.99 12.17 6.05
CA GLN A 108 -7.73 11.91 6.74
C GLN A 108 -7.05 10.62 6.24
N ASN A 109 -7.28 10.27 4.99
CA ASN A 109 -6.74 9.08 4.36
C ASN A 109 -5.56 9.40 3.44
N LEU A 110 -4.61 8.47 3.38
CA LEU A 110 -3.60 8.39 2.34
C LEU A 110 -4.08 7.46 1.23
N TYR A 111 -3.81 7.85 0.00
CA TYR A 111 -4.10 7.09 -1.21
C TYR A 111 -2.84 7.02 -2.09
N LEU A 112 -2.79 6.04 -2.96
CA LEU A 112 -1.81 6.04 -4.04
C LEU A 112 -2.08 7.19 -5.02
N ALA A 113 -1.02 7.80 -5.51
CA ALA A 113 -1.07 8.93 -6.45
C ALA A 113 -0.37 8.58 -7.74
N ASN A 114 -1.07 8.75 -8.87
CA ASN A 114 -0.51 8.56 -10.22
C ASN A 114 0.22 7.20 -10.36
N PRO A 115 -0.47 6.06 -10.12
CA PRO A 115 0.14 4.76 -10.25
C PRO A 115 0.54 4.52 -11.71
N MET A 116 1.76 4.04 -11.92
CA MET A 116 2.31 3.69 -13.23
C MET A 116 2.56 2.20 -13.28
N VAL A 117 2.09 1.53 -14.34
CA VAL A 117 2.36 0.11 -14.58
C VAL A 117 3.83 -0.06 -14.96
N GLU A 118 4.57 -0.83 -14.18
CA GLU A 118 5.96 -1.20 -14.47
C GLU A 118 6.05 -2.57 -15.14
N GLU A 119 5.22 -3.50 -14.72
CA GLU A 119 5.27 -4.87 -15.22
C GLU A 119 3.87 -5.52 -15.15
N LEU A 120 3.45 -6.18 -16.22
CA LEU A 120 2.27 -7.02 -16.28
C LEU A 120 2.66 -8.40 -16.80
N LYS A 121 2.54 -9.42 -15.95
CA LYS A 121 2.86 -10.80 -16.28
C LYS A 121 1.62 -11.67 -16.20
N PHE A 122 1.46 -12.54 -17.19
CA PHE A 122 0.45 -13.62 -17.19
C PHE A 122 1.13 -14.95 -16.87
N HIS A 123 0.47 -15.79 -16.09
CA HIS A 123 1.00 -17.10 -15.71
C HIS A 123 0.89 -18.11 -16.85
N ASP A 124 -0.13 -17.97 -17.71
CA ASP A 124 -0.34 -18.84 -18.87
C ASP A 124 -0.12 -18.07 -20.17
N PHE A 125 1.04 -18.32 -20.79
CA PHE A 125 1.39 -17.69 -22.05
C PHE A 125 0.54 -18.16 -23.22
N SER A 126 0.00 -19.38 -23.15
CA SER A 126 -0.85 -19.96 -24.21
C SER A 126 -2.19 -19.24 -24.30
N LEU A 127 -2.73 -18.81 -23.16
CA LEU A 127 -3.95 -18.01 -23.09
C LEU A 127 -3.68 -16.51 -23.29
N ALA A 128 -2.51 -16.02 -22.90
CA ALA A 128 -2.14 -14.61 -23.06
C ALA A 128 -2.14 -14.15 -24.54
N LYS A 129 -1.91 -15.05 -25.49
CA LYS A 129 -1.94 -14.73 -26.92
C LYS A 129 -3.30 -14.22 -27.42
N TYR A 130 -4.40 -14.55 -26.71
CA TYR A 130 -5.74 -14.05 -27.05
C TYR A 130 -6.00 -12.62 -26.57
N LEU A 131 -5.09 -12.05 -25.77
CA LEU A 131 -5.18 -10.68 -25.29
C LEU A 131 -4.36 -9.77 -26.22
N THR A 132 -5.04 -8.80 -26.85
CA THR A 132 -4.36 -7.75 -27.64
C THR A 132 -3.52 -6.86 -26.73
N ASN A 133 -2.60 -6.09 -27.30
CA ASN A 133 -1.79 -5.15 -26.53
C ASN A 133 -2.67 -4.09 -25.84
N ASP A 134 -3.72 -3.62 -26.52
CA ASP A 134 -4.66 -2.64 -25.95
C ASP A 134 -5.42 -3.23 -24.76
N MET A 135 -5.85 -4.50 -24.84
CA MET A 135 -6.49 -5.19 -23.70
C MET A 135 -5.54 -5.30 -22.52
N ARG A 136 -4.28 -5.65 -22.76
CA ARG A 136 -3.26 -5.74 -21.68
C ARG A 136 -3.01 -4.39 -21.02
N GLN A 137 -2.86 -3.34 -21.83
CA GLN A 137 -2.67 -1.98 -21.34
C GLN A 137 -3.89 -1.51 -20.54
N THR A 138 -5.10 -1.70 -21.07
CA THR A 138 -6.36 -1.36 -20.40
C THR A 138 -6.51 -2.13 -19.08
N LEU A 139 -6.16 -3.40 -19.05
CA LEU A 139 -6.18 -4.22 -17.84
C LEU A 139 -5.25 -3.64 -16.76
N GLY A 140 -4.02 -3.28 -17.13
CA GLY A 140 -3.08 -2.65 -16.22
C GLY A 140 -3.62 -1.34 -15.63
N VAL A 141 -4.23 -0.48 -16.47
CA VAL A 141 -4.84 0.78 -16.05
C VAL A 141 -6.00 0.54 -15.06
N ILE A 142 -6.90 -0.40 -15.35
CA ILE A 142 -8.03 -0.71 -14.47
C ILE A 142 -7.56 -1.19 -13.11
N ILE A 143 -6.58 -2.08 -13.06
CA ILE A 143 -6.03 -2.56 -11.79
C ILE A 143 -5.40 -1.41 -11.02
N ALA A 144 -4.60 -0.58 -11.68
CA ALA A 144 -3.96 0.59 -11.08
C ALA A 144 -4.97 1.59 -10.50
N GLU A 145 -6.02 1.91 -11.26
CA GLU A 145 -7.12 2.78 -10.80
C GLU A 145 -7.87 2.19 -9.62
N THR A 146 -8.18 0.89 -9.66
CA THR A 146 -8.93 0.22 -8.60
C THR A 146 -8.18 0.26 -7.28
N ILE A 147 -6.86 0.03 -7.31
CA ILE A 147 -6.03 0.10 -6.11
C ILE A 147 -5.91 1.56 -5.62
N SER A 148 -5.73 2.54 -6.53
CA SER A 148 -5.54 3.95 -6.17
C SER A 148 -6.78 4.62 -5.56
N LYS A 149 -7.96 4.09 -5.80
CA LYS A 149 -9.22 4.56 -5.19
C LYS A 149 -9.39 4.09 -3.73
N ARG A 150 -8.56 3.18 -3.26
CA ARG A 150 -8.65 2.62 -1.92
C ARG A 150 -7.65 3.29 -1.00
N PRO A 151 -8.06 3.63 0.25
CA PRO A 151 -7.15 4.21 1.21
C PRO A 151 -6.07 3.19 1.61
N ILE A 152 -4.82 3.62 1.60
CA ILE A 152 -3.68 2.80 2.04
C ILE A 152 -3.38 2.99 3.52
N TYR A 153 -3.86 4.09 4.12
CA TYR A 153 -3.65 4.39 5.53
C TYR A 153 -4.62 5.48 6.00
N ASN A 154 -5.02 5.44 7.27
CA ASN A 154 -5.82 6.51 7.87
C ASN A 154 -5.06 7.12 9.06
N ILE A 155 -4.70 8.38 8.96
CA ILE A 155 -3.89 9.09 9.96
C ILE A 155 -4.61 9.20 11.29
N LYS A 156 -5.91 9.51 11.28
CA LYS A 156 -6.71 9.67 12.49
C LYS A 156 -6.86 8.35 13.28
N LYS A 157 -7.09 7.24 12.58
CA LYS A 157 -7.21 5.92 13.22
C LYS A 157 -5.91 5.42 13.83
N ALA A 158 -4.78 5.88 13.33
CA ALA A 158 -3.46 5.51 13.82
C ALA A 158 -3.03 6.25 15.09
N GLY A 159 -3.89 7.12 15.64
CA GLY A 159 -3.57 7.88 16.85
C GLY A 159 -2.48 8.94 16.65
N ILE A 160 -2.03 9.14 15.43
CA ILE A 160 -1.13 10.23 15.06
C ILE A 160 -1.98 11.49 15.14
N GLY A 161 -1.67 12.37 16.10
CA GLY A 161 -2.49 13.51 16.47
C GLY A 161 -3.02 14.28 15.26
N SER A 162 -4.20 14.88 15.43
CA SER A 162 -4.92 15.66 14.40
C SER A 162 -4.27 17.01 14.10
N GLY A 163 -2.93 17.11 14.19
CA GLY A 163 -2.19 18.27 13.76
C GLY A 163 -2.41 18.57 12.28
N PHE A 164 -2.17 19.80 11.87
CA PHE A 164 -2.27 20.18 10.46
C PHE A 164 -1.23 19.39 9.65
N VAL A 165 -1.68 18.47 8.80
CA VAL A 165 -0.82 17.79 7.83
C VAL A 165 -0.36 18.83 6.82
N ARG A 166 0.93 19.14 6.81
CA ARG A 166 1.57 20.08 5.87
C ARG A 166 2.02 19.42 4.59
N GLY A 167 2.44 18.16 4.68
CA GLY A 167 2.98 17.45 3.53
C GLY A 167 3.04 15.95 3.75
N ILE A 168 3.14 15.25 2.63
CA ILE A 168 3.40 13.84 2.59
C ILE A 168 4.45 13.61 1.53
N ASP A 169 5.46 12.86 1.87
CA ASP A 169 6.53 12.50 0.95
C ASP A 169 6.96 11.04 1.12
N ILE A 170 7.74 10.58 0.17
CA ILE A 170 8.37 9.26 0.18
C ILE A 170 9.86 9.48 0.15
N ARG A 171 10.55 9.05 1.21
CA ARG A 171 12.01 9.09 1.32
C ARG A 171 12.53 7.67 1.50
N ASN A 172 13.44 7.25 0.65
CA ASN A 172 14.01 5.89 0.68
C ASN A 172 12.96 4.77 0.72
N GLY A 173 11.83 4.95 -0.02
CA GLY A 173 10.74 4.00 -0.05
C GLY A 173 9.86 3.97 1.20
N GLN A 174 10.06 4.87 2.16
CA GLN A 174 9.26 5.02 3.36
C GLN A 174 8.36 6.25 3.25
N VAL A 175 7.08 6.11 3.58
CA VAL A 175 6.11 7.23 3.61
C VAL A 175 6.29 8.02 4.90
N TYR A 176 6.37 9.34 4.77
CA TYR A 176 6.40 10.29 5.88
C TYR A 176 5.22 11.24 5.79
N VAL A 177 4.61 11.49 6.94
CA VAL A 177 3.60 12.53 7.13
C VAL A 177 4.24 13.65 7.95
N THR A 178 4.29 14.86 7.38
CA THR A 178 4.81 16.04 8.06
C THR A 178 3.66 16.84 8.65
N PHE A 179 3.75 17.09 9.94
CA PHE A 179 2.83 17.92 10.71
C PHE A 179 3.50 19.25 11.00
N GLY A 180 2.75 20.34 10.88
CA GLY A 180 3.23 21.69 11.17
C GLY A 180 2.29 22.45 12.11
N LEU A 181 2.80 23.53 12.68
CA LEU A 181 2.03 24.57 13.36
C LEU A 181 1.55 25.61 12.36
#